data_1daaf9c7564858c53969c0537cb7a181
#
_entry.id   1daaf9c7564858c53969c0537cb7a181
#
_cell.length_a   1.000
_cell.length_b   1.000
_cell.length_c   1.000
_cell.angle_alpha   90.00
_cell.angle_beta   90.00
_cell.angle_gamma   90.00
#
_symmetry.space_group_name_H-M   'P 1'
#
loop_
_entity.id
_entity.type
_entity.pdbx_description
1 polymer ?
#
loop_
_entity_poly.entity_id
_entity_poly.type
_entity_poly.pdbx_seq_one_letter_code
_entity_poly.pdbx_strand_id
1 'polypeptide(L)'
;MKVPDARAFGSVPTGPDGRVQAFRHFWRRPRPRRPTRSTQINAGCYVFRRSVLESIPAGRVVSVERETFPRLLASGARVFGHVDYSYWLDLGTPAAFVRGSADLVTGIAPTGALPGPAGSAIILPGAHVAPDSAVIGGSTLGRDVRVAGAAVVDGSVVFDGADIGVGVRITRSAVGASARIGAGTVVCDAVIGDNADVGADNELTSGVRVWPDVHIPPGSVRFSADS
;
A
#
# COMPACT_ATOMS: atom_id res chain seq x y z
N MET A 1 -1.90 3.54 17.73
CA MET A 1 -0.63 3.38 17.00
C MET A 1 0.19 4.66 17.07
N LYS A 2 1.52 4.56 17.18
CA LYS A 2 2.42 5.72 17.03
C LYS A 2 3.10 5.70 15.68
N VAL A 3 3.13 6.84 15.00
CA VAL A 3 3.79 7.02 13.70
C VAL A 3 4.75 8.21 13.76
N PRO A 4 5.79 8.25 12.92
CA PRO A 4 6.72 9.39 12.86
C PRO A 4 6.02 10.71 12.50
N ASP A 5 5.04 10.65 11.60
CA ASP A 5 4.25 11.79 11.13
C ASP A 5 2.76 11.45 11.13
N ALA A 6 2.02 12.02 12.05
CA ALA A 6 0.58 11.82 12.18
C ALA A 6 -0.26 12.75 11.29
N ARG A 7 0.36 13.65 10.53
CA ARG A 7 -0.36 14.69 9.75
C ARG A 7 -1.31 14.13 8.71
N ALA A 8 -0.99 12.97 8.14
CA ALA A 8 -1.83 12.33 7.13
C ALA A 8 -3.04 11.56 7.71
N PHE A 9 -3.00 11.17 8.99
CA PHE A 9 -3.92 10.18 9.55
C PHE A 9 -4.91 10.74 10.59
N GLY A 10 -4.76 11.99 11.00
CA GLY A 10 -5.46 12.50 12.17
C GLY A 10 -4.86 12.00 13.49
N SER A 11 -4.93 12.81 14.55
CA SER A 11 -4.35 12.43 15.83
C SER A 11 -5.40 12.07 16.87
N VAL A 12 -5.08 11.05 17.68
CA VAL A 12 -5.92 10.58 18.79
C VAL A 12 -5.07 10.61 20.07
N PRO A 13 -4.90 11.78 20.71
CA PRO A 13 -4.15 11.88 21.94
C PRO A 13 -4.85 11.14 23.08
N THR A 14 -4.09 10.40 23.88
CA THR A 14 -4.56 9.75 25.11
C THR A 14 -3.91 10.38 26.33
N GLY A 15 -4.62 10.37 27.45
CA GLY A 15 -4.08 10.71 28.75
C GLY A 15 -3.20 9.60 29.34
N PRO A 16 -2.57 9.84 30.51
CA PRO A 16 -1.77 8.84 31.20
C PRO A 16 -2.57 7.59 31.60
N ASP A 17 -3.87 7.73 31.81
CA ASP A 17 -4.82 6.67 32.10
C ASP A 17 -5.33 5.92 30.87
N GLY A 18 -4.81 6.23 29.68
CA GLY A 18 -5.24 5.65 28.40
C GLY A 18 -6.54 6.22 27.85
N ARG A 19 -7.19 7.17 28.52
CA ARG A 19 -8.42 7.80 28.00
C ARG A 19 -8.11 8.67 26.78
N VAL A 20 -8.92 8.51 25.74
CA VAL A 20 -8.89 9.37 24.55
C VAL A 20 -9.38 10.76 24.92
N GLN A 21 -8.57 11.77 24.64
CA GLN A 21 -8.87 13.17 24.93
C GLN A 21 -9.54 13.88 23.75
N ALA A 22 -9.25 13.47 22.54
CA ALA A 22 -9.83 14.04 21.33
C ALA A 22 -9.65 13.13 20.11
N PHE A 23 -10.55 13.24 19.13
CA PHE A 23 -10.35 12.82 17.76
C PHE A 23 -10.13 14.06 16.90
N ARG A 24 -8.94 14.20 16.32
CA ARG A 24 -8.56 15.39 15.54
C ARG A 24 -8.33 14.99 14.08
N HIS A 25 -9.26 15.39 13.20
CA HIS A 25 -9.12 15.23 11.75
C HIS A 25 -8.44 16.46 11.15
N PHE A 26 -7.47 16.28 10.26
CA PHE A 26 -6.73 17.35 9.61
C PHE A 26 -7.50 18.07 8.47
N TRP A 27 -8.68 17.64 8.09
CA TRP A 27 -9.47 18.22 7.00
C TRP A 27 -10.12 19.59 7.34
N ARG A 28 -10.02 20.06 8.57
CA ARG A 28 -10.38 21.46 8.91
C ARG A 28 -9.12 22.31 8.87
N ARG A 29 -9.12 23.38 8.04
CA ARG A 29 -8.07 24.40 7.95
C ARG A 29 -7.48 24.67 9.35
N PRO A 30 -6.16 24.62 9.52
CA PRO A 30 -5.55 24.84 10.82
C PRO A 30 -5.79 26.27 11.25
N ARG A 31 -6.57 26.47 12.32
CA ARG A 31 -6.37 27.68 13.13
C ARG A 31 -5.01 27.54 13.82
N PRO A 32 -4.17 28.60 13.86
CA PRO A 32 -2.84 28.53 14.44
C PRO A 32 -2.97 28.47 15.97
N ARG A 33 -3.22 27.29 16.51
CA ARG A 33 -3.01 26.97 17.92
C ARG A 33 -2.01 25.83 17.98
N ARG A 34 -0.96 26.00 18.80
CA ARG A 34 0.23 25.15 19.03
C ARG A 34 0.04 23.70 18.58
N PRO A 35 0.93 23.17 17.72
CA PRO A 35 0.88 21.78 17.29
C PRO A 35 1.05 20.91 18.53
N THR A 36 -0.03 20.26 18.96
CA THR A 36 0.13 19.13 19.88
C THR A 36 0.86 18.05 19.11
N ARG A 37 2.12 17.81 19.47
CA ARG A 37 3.00 16.80 18.90
C ARG A 37 2.55 15.38 19.28
N SER A 38 1.27 15.05 19.16
CA SER A 38 0.85 13.67 19.32
C SER A 38 1.17 12.91 18.04
N THR A 39 2.03 11.91 18.15
CA THR A 39 2.33 10.95 17.09
C THR A 39 1.35 9.77 17.10
N GLN A 40 0.37 9.78 17.99
CA GLN A 40 -0.67 8.75 18.08
C GLN A 40 -1.74 8.99 17.02
N ILE A 41 -2.02 7.96 16.25
CA ILE A 41 -3.05 7.95 15.21
C ILE A 41 -4.12 6.91 15.52
N ASN A 42 -5.24 7.02 14.81
CA ASN A 42 -6.25 6.00 14.76
C ASN A 42 -5.82 4.91 13.76
N ALA A 43 -5.70 3.69 14.24
CA ALA A 43 -5.29 2.54 13.39
C ALA A 43 -6.48 1.79 12.78
N GLY A 44 -7.71 2.27 12.96
CA GLY A 44 -8.91 1.68 12.36
C GLY A 44 -9.45 0.41 13.03
N CYS A 45 -8.89 0.01 14.17
CA CYS A 45 -9.34 -1.16 14.92
C CYS A 45 -10.07 -0.76 16.20
N TYR A 46 -11.32 -1.22 16.38
CA TYR A 46 -12.19 -0.81 17.48
C TYR A 46 -12.88 -1.98 18.16
N VAL A 47 -13.03 -1.88 19.47
CA VAL A 47 -13.86 -2.76 20.28
C VAL A 47 -14.95 -1.93 20.94
N PHE A 48 -16.21 -2.18 20.60
CA PHE A 48 -17.36 -1.48 21.13
C PHE A 48 -18.16 -2.37 22.09
N ARG A 49 -18.71 -1.75 23.14
CA ARG A 49 -19.85 -2.35 23.82
C ARG A 49 -21.04 -2.37 22.87
N ARG A 50 -21.88 -3.40 22.95
CA ARG A 50 -23.06 -3.55 22.11
C ARG A 50 -23.99 -2.32 22.18
N SER A 51 -24.17 -1.74 23.36
CA SER A 51 -24.98 -0.53 23.56
C SER A 51 -24.50 0.67 22.74
N VAL A 52 -23.19 0.75 22.41
CA VAL A 52 -22.68 1.80 21.51
C VAL A 52 -23.15 1.56 20.08
N LEU A 53 -23.12 0.30 19.61
CA LEU A 53 -23.61 -0.07 18.27
C LEU A 53 -25.10 0.23 18.13
N GLU A 54 -25.90 -0.10 19.15
CA GLU A 54 -27.32 0.18 19.20
C GLU A 54 -27.66 1.69 19.16
N SER A 55 -26.70 2.54 19.59
CA SER A 55 -26.83 3.99 19.50
C SER A 55 -26.50 4.61 18.14
N ILE A 56 -25.98 3.81 17.21
CA ILE A 56 -25.70 4.26 15.83
C ILE A 56 -26.96 4.15 15.02
N PRO A 57 -27.47 5.24 14.41
CA PRO A 57 -28.69 5.21 13.62
C PRO A 57 -28.61 4.22 12.47
N ALA A 58 -29.61 3.35 12.36
CA ALA A 58 -29.76 2.45 11.21
C ALA A 58 -30.28 3.22 9.98
N GLY A 59 -30.07 2.65 8.80
CA GLY A 59 -30.62 3.16 7.54
C GLY A 59 -29.90 4.41 6.95
N ARG A 60 -28.82 4.88 7.57
CA ARG A 60 -27.98 5.94 6.99
C ARG A 60 -26.50 5.66 7.20
N VAL A 61 -25.66 6.25 6.37
CA VAL A 61 -24.21 6.18 6.53
C VAL A 61 -23.79 7.06 7.72
N VAL A 62 -23.09 6.46 8.69
CA VAL A 62 -22.57 7.16 9.87
C VAL A 62 -21.07 6.93 9.96
N SER A 63 -20.30 8.00 9.99
CA SER A 63 -18.86 7.92 10.21
C SER A 63 -18.56 7.69 11.68
N VAL A 64 -17.91 6.60 12.01
CA VAL A 64 -17.48 6.30 13.39
C VAL A 64 -16.57 7.40 13.92
N GLU A 65 -15.65 7.88 13.10
CA GLU A 65 -14.65 8.87 13.49
C GLU A 65 -15.19 10.30 13.56
N ARG A 66 -16.09 10.65 12.64
CA ARG A 66 -16.61 12.03 12.53
C ARG A 66 -17.85 12.28 13.38
N GLU A 67 -18.62 11.23 13.67
CA GLU A 67 -19.89 11.35 14.40
C GLU A 67 -19.88 10.56 15.71
N THR A 68 -19.58 9.25 15.67
CA THR A 68 -19.77 8.37 16.83
C THR A 68 -18.76 8.68 17.94
N PHE A 69 -17.48 8.73 17.67
CA PHE A 69 -16.47 9.03 18.70
C PHE A 69 -16.61 10.44 19.27
N PRO A 70 -16.78 11.51 18.49
CA PRO A 70 -17.03 12.84 19.05
C PRO A 70 -18.26 12.89 19.93
N ARG A 71 -19.35 12.21 19.54
CA ARG A 71 -20.57 12.12 20.35
C ARG A 71 -20.32 11.39 21.68
N LEU A 72 -19.61 10.27 21.67
CA LEU A 72 -19.25 9.52 22.87
C LEU A 72 -18.41 10.38 23.83
N LEU A 73 -17.41 11.10 23.31
CA LEU A 73 -16.60 12.00 24.14
C LEU A 73 -17.45 13.15 24.72
N ALA A 74 -18.33 13.75 23.92
CA ALA A 74 -19.19 14.83 24.33
C ALA A 74 -20.22 14.39 25.42
N SER A 75 -20.68 13.13 25.39
CA SER A 75 -21.54 12.54 26.41
C SER A 75 -20.81 12.08 27.67
N GLY A 76 -19.50 12.30 27.78
CA GLY A 76 -18.68 11.84 28.90
C GLY A 76 -18.41 10.35 28.94
N ALA A 77 -18.68 9.62 27.86
CA ALA A 77 -18.37 8.19 27.75
C ALA A 77 -16.86 7.93 27.89
N ARG A 78 -16.54 6.81 28.49
CA ARG A 78 -15.14 6.38 28.65
C ARG A 78 -14.67 5.71 27.38
N VAL A 79 -13.89 6.43 26.57
CA VAL A 79 -13.22 5.92 25.37
C VAL A 79 -11.74 5.76 25.69
N PHE A 80 -11.21 4.57 25.48
CA PHE A 80 -9.80 4.26 25.73
C PHE A 80 -9.08 3.98 24.43
N GLY A 81 -7.82 4.41 24.33
CA GLY A 81 -6.92 4.07 23.24
C GLY A 81 -5.82 3.12 23.72
N HIS A 82 -5.75 1.95 23.13
CA HIS A 82 -4.59 1.08 23.28
C HIS A 82 -3.48 1.56 22.35
N VAL A 83 -2.32 1.88 22.91
CA VAL A 83 -1.18 2.32 22.09
C VAL A 83 -0.34 1.11 21.71
N ASP A 84 -0.42 0.72 20.46
CA ASP A 84 0.36 -0.36 19.89
C ASP A 84 1.62 0.21 19.18
N TYR A 85 2.75 -0.47 19.30
CA TYR A 85 4.05 -0.11 18.73
C TYR A 85 4.52 -1.13 17.69
N SER A 86 3.71 -2.15 17.39
CA SER A 86 4.03 -3.14 16.38
C SER A 86 4.02 -2.52 14.97
N TYR A 87 4.43 -3.31 13.98
CA TYR A 87 4.38 -2.90 12.58
C TYR A 87 2.96 -2.47 12.18
N TRP A 88 2.86 -1.34 11.52
CA TRP A 88 1.61 -0.84 10.96
C TRP A 88 1.89 -0.05 9.69
N LEU A 89 1.11 -0.31 8.66
CA LEU A 89 1.14 0.42 7.39
C LEU A 89 -0.29 0.61 6.88
N ASP A 90 -0.63 1.84 6.52
CA ASP A 90 -1.87 2.13 5.80
C ASP A 90 -1.70 1.79 4.31
N LEU A 91 -2.49 0.84 3.82
CA LEU A 91 -2.43 0.36 2.43
C LEU A 91 -3.31 1.20 1.46
N GLY A 92 -3.63 2.43 1.81
CA GLY A 92 -4.52 3.31 1.04
C GLY A 92 -3.96 3.82 -0.29
N THR A 93 -2.73 3.46 -0.67
CA THR A 93 -2.11 3.85 -1.95
C THR A 93 -1.41 2.67 -2.62
N PRO A 94 -1.25 2.66 -3.96
CA PRO A 94 -0.49 1.63 -4.65
C PRO A 94 0.94 1.47 -4.13
N ALA A 95 1.63 2.57 -3.85
CA ALA A 95 2.98 2.53 -3.30
C ALA A 95 3.02 1.87 -1.91
N ALA A 96 2.03 2.16 -1.04
CA ALA A 96 1.91 1.51 0.26
C ALA A 96 1.57 0.02 0.12
N PHE A 97 0.72 -0.36 -0.84
CA PHE A 97 0.41 -1.75 -1.14
C PHE A 97 1.66 -2.53 -1.57
N VAL A 98 2.42 -2.01 -2.53
CA VAL A 98 3.68 -2.63 -3.02
C VAL A 98 4.69 -2.74 -1.88
N ARG A 99 4.89 -1.66 -1.10
CA ARG A 99 5.76 -1.68 0.06
C ARG A 99 5.31 -2.70 1.10
N GLY A 100 4.02 -2.71 1.46
CA GLY A 100 3.48 -3.65 2.44
C GLY A 100 3.66 -5.11 2.01
N SER A 101 3.50 -5.39 0.72
CA SER A 101 3.77 -6.70 0.14
C SER A 101 5.25 -7.09 0.30
N ALA A 102 6.17 -6.19 -0.01
CA ALA A 102 7.60 -6.42 0.17
C ALA A 102 7.97 -6.61 1.65
N ASP A 103 7.41 -5.80 2.55
CA ASP A 103 7.62 -5.90 3.99
C ASP A 103 7.14 -7.25 4.57
N LEU A 104 6.04 -7.81 4.03
CA LEU A 104 5.57 -9.16 4.37
C LEU A 104 6.54 -10.24 3.90
N VAL A 105 6.98 -10.16 2.65
CA VAL A 105 7.87 -11.16 2.02
C VAL A 105 9.23 -11.18 2.70
N THR A 106 9.77 -10.01 3.06
CA THR A 106 11.08 -9.88 3.71
C THR A 106 11.03 -10.08 5.23
N GLY A 107 9.83 -10.24 5.82
CA GLY A 107 9.65 -10.45 7.26
C GLY A 107 9.75 -9.19 8.12
N ILE A 108 9.81 -8.01 7.52
CA ILE A 108 9.70 -6.72 8.23
C ILE A 108 8.32 -6.58 8.86
N ALA A 109 7.27 -7.00 8.14
CA ALA A 109 5.91 -7.13 8.66
C ALA A 109 5.66 -8.56 9.13
N PRO A 110 5.59 -8.83 10.45
CA PRO A 110 5.34 -10.17 10.95
C PRO A 110 3.93 -10.63 10.58
N THR A 111 3.81 -11.85 10.08
CA THR A 111 2.53 -12.46 9.72
C THR A 111 2.57 -13.97 9.94
N GLY A 112 1.44 -14.53 10.38
CA GLY A 112 1.24 -15.97 10.40
C GLY A 112 0.63 -16.52 9.09
N ALA A 113 0.35 -15.66 8.11
CA ALA A 113 -0.31 -16.07 6.86
C ALA A 113 0.67 -16.64 5.83
N LEU A 114 1.96 -16.31 5.93
CA LEU A 114 2.98 -16.86 5.06
C LEU A 114 3.65 -18.06 5.71
N PRO A 115 3.71 -19.21 5.01
CA PRO A 115 4.39 -20.39 5.54
C PRO A 115 5.92 -20.21 5.45
N GLY A 116 6.59 -20.29 6.58
CA GLY A 116 8.05 -20.34 6.64
C GLY A 116 8.75 -18.99 6.73
N PRO A 117 10.08 -19.01 6.72
CA PRO A 117 10.89 -17.81 6.84
C PRO A 117 10.71 -16.90 5.63
N ALA A 118 10.77 -15.61 5.90
CA ALA A 118 10.82 -14.59 4.86
C ALA A 118 12.03 -14.80 3.93
N GLY A 119 11.87 -14.40 2.69
CA GLY A 119 12.88 -14.53 1.65
C GLY A 119 13.06 -13.25 0.85
N SER A 120 13.81 -13.33 -0.22
CA SER A 120 13.99 -12.23 -1.17
C SER A 120 12.80 -12.05 -2.11
N ALA A 121 11.99 -13.09 -2.29
CA ALA A 121 10.81 -13.08 -3.18
C ALA A 121 9.86 -14.23 -2.85
N ILE A 122 8.59 -14.08 -3.27
CA ILE A 122 7.60 -15.16 -3.38
C ILE A 122 7.30 -15.39 -4.85
N ILE A 123 7.43 -16.65 -5.30
CA ILE A 123 7.12 -17.07 -6.65
C ILE A 123 6.03 -18.14 -6.57
N LEU A 124 4.85 -17.83 -7.11
CA LEU A 124 3.70 -18.73 -7.04
C LEU A 124 3.79 -19.82 -8.13
N PRO A 125 3.03 -20.92 -7.97
CA PRO A 125 3.05 -22.05 -8.91
C PRO A 125 2.78 -21.63 -10.36
N GLY A 126 3.49 -22.28 -11.31
CA GLY A 126 3.38 -22.01 -12.75
C GLY A 126 4.19 -20.80 -13.22
N ALA A 127 4.74 -19.99 -12.31
CA ALA A 127 5.61 -18.89 -12.73
C ALA A 127 6.98 -19.40 -13.21
N HIS A 128 7.47 -18.81 -14.31
CA HIS A 128 8.74 -19.15 -14.96
C HIS A 128 9.65 -17.93 -14.98
N VAL A 129 10.82 -18.04 -14.38
CA VAL A 129 11.86 -17.00 -14.35
C VAL A 129 13.08 -17.50 -15.08
N ALA A 130 13.55 -16.77 -16.10
CA ALA A 130 14.76 -17.11 -16.82
C ALA A 130 15.99 -17.12 -15.88
N PRO A 131 16.98 -18.02 -16.09
CA PRO A 131 18.09 -18.20 -15.14
C PRO A 131 18.99 -16.97 -14.95
N ASP A 132 19.03 -16.07 -15.93
CA ASP A 132 19.80 -14.83 -15.93
C ASP A 132 19.00 -13.61 -15.46
N SER A 133 17.81 -13.83 -14.93
CA SER A 133 16.93 -12.79 -14.39
C SER A 133 16.91 -12.79 -12.87
N ALA A 134 16.54 -11.65 -12.27
CA ALA A 134 16.50 -11.47 -10.84
C ALA A 134 15.10 -11.07 -10.34
N VAL A 135 14.61 -11.77 -9.31
CA VAL A 135 13.40 -11.43 -8.58
C VAL A 135 13.79 -11.25 -7.12
N ILE A 136 13.82 -10.01 -6.66
CA ILE A 136 14.46 -9.62 -5.39
C ILE A 136 13.63 -8.56 -4.64
N GLY A 137 14.14 -8.08 -3.51
CA GLY A 137 13.59 -6.92 -2.79
C GLY A 137 12.23 -7.15 -2.16
N GLY A 138 11.83 -8.41 -1.92
CA GLY A 138 10.50 -8.73 -1.42
C GLY A 138 9.44 -8.78 -2.51
N SER A 139 9.83 -8.98 -3.76
CA SER A 139 8.89 -9.09 -4.88
C SER A 139 8.01 -10.32 -4.77
N THR A 140 6.79 -10.20 -5.31
CA THR A 140 5.86 -11.31 -5.45
C THR A 140 5.50 -11.50 -6.92
N LEU A 141 5.68 -12.72 -7.42
CA LEU A 141 5.18 -13.16 -8.74
C LEU A 141 3.94 -14.03 -8.54
N GLY A 142 2.87 -13.67 -9.21
CA GLY A 142 1.63 -14.43 -9.31
C GLY A 142 1.80 -15.75 -10.04
N ARG A 143 0.70 -16.50 -10.17
CA ARG A 143 0.70 -17.77 -10.91
C ARG A 143 0.93 -17.52 -12.38
N ASP A 144 1.62 -18.45 -13.04
CA ASP A 144 1.83 -18.47 -14.48
C ASP A 144 2.50 -17.20 -15.05
N VAL A 145 3.13 -16.39 -14.19
CA VAL A 145 3.94 -15.24 -14.63
C VAL A 145 5.14 -15.72 -15.40
N ARG A 146 5.48 -15.04 -16.48
CA ARG A 146 6.71 -15.29 -17.25
C ARG A 146 7.65 -14.12 -17.12
N VAL A 147 8.89 -14.38 -16.77
CA VAL A 147 9.97 -13.39 -16.70
C VAL A 147 11.09 -13.85 -17.64
N ALA A 148 11.24 -13.12 -18.74
CA ALA A 148 12.26 -13.42 -19.76
C ALA A 148 13.66 -13.01 -19.31
N GLY A 149 14.68 -13.39 -20.08
CA GLY A 149 16.09 -13.21 -19.74
C GLY A 149 16.52 -11.77 -19.47
N ALA A 150 17.53 -11.60 -18.64
CA ALA A 150 18.11 -10.33 -18.21
C ALA A 150 17.11 -9.34 -17.56
N ALA A 151 15.91 -9.79 -17.18
CA ALA A 151 14.92 -8.95 -16.50
C ALA A 151 15.18 -8.85 -15.00
N VAL A 152 14.79 -7.73 -14.41
CA VAL A 152 14.90 -7.48 -12.95
C VAL A 152 13.55 -7.04 -12.41
N VAL A 153 13.06 -7.76 -11.39
CA VAL A 153 11.85 -7.40 -10.63
C VAL A 153 12.29 -7.18 -9.19
N ASP A 154 12.23 -5.93 -8.72
CA ASP A 154 12.71 -5.52 -7.41
C ASP A 154 11.60 -4.81 -6.61
N GLY A 155 11.30 -5.31 -5.41
CA GLY A 155 10.34 -4.73 -4.47
C GLY A 155 8.95 -4.51 -5.10
N SER A 156 8.51 -5.41 -5.97
CA SER A 156 7.36 -5.22 -6.85
C SER A 156 6.36 -6.37 -6.76
N VAL A 157 5.13 -6.12 -7.16
CA VAL A 157 4.07 -7.14 -7.25
C VAL A 157 3.67 -7.32 -8.70
N VAL A 158 3.81 -8.54 -9.21
CA VAL A 158 3.39 -8.94 -10.55
C VAL A 158 2.27 -9.97 -10.41
N PHE A 159 1.10 -9.64 -10.91
CA PHE A 159 -0.09 -10.49 -10.79
C PHE A 159 -0.12 -11.61 -11.82
N ASP A 160 -1.06 -12.53 -11.64
CA ASP A 160 -1.16 -13.80 -12.37
C ASP A 160 -1.13 -13.60 -13.90
N GLY A 161 -0.40 -14.47 -14.58
CA GLY A 161 -0.36 -14.54 -16.05
C GLY A 161 0.35 -13.39 -16.75
N ALA A 162 0.98 -12.47 -16.04
CA ALA A 162 1.71 -11.37 -16.67
C ALA A 162 2.96 -11.89 -17.41
N ASP A 163 3.35 -11.21 -18.50
CA ASP A 163 4.47 -11.55 -19.35
C ASP A 163 5.49 -10.40 -19.38
N ILE A 164 6.68 -10.66 -18.83
CA ILE A 164 7.75 -9.69 -18.65
C ILE A 164 8.87 -9.99 -19.65
N GLY A 165 9.06 -9.09 -20.60
CA GLY A 165 10.00 -9.19 -21.69
C GLY A 165 11.48 -9.15 -21.29
N VAL A 166 12.34 -9.41 -22.27
CA VAL A 166 13.81 -9.43 -22.11
C VAL A 166 14.32 -8.06 -21.65
N GLY A 167 15.19 -8.05 -20.63
CA GLY A 167 15.85 -6.84 -20.14
C GLY A 167 14.94 -5.82 -19.45
N VAL A 168 13.69 -6.17 -19.17
CA VAL A 168 12.75 -5.30 -18.45
C VAL A 168 13.22 -5.05 -17.02
N ARG A 169 13.06 -3.83 -16.54
CA ARG A 169 13.33 -3.46 -15.15
C ARG A 169 12.03 -2.99 -14.48
N ILE A 170 11.59 -3.70 -13.46
CA ILE A 170 10.42 -3.35 -12.67
C ILE A 170 10.88 -3.09 -11.23
N THR A 171 10.67 -1.87 -10.73
CA THR A 171 11.07 -1.49 -9.38
C THR A 171 9.91 -0.80 -8.66
N ARG A 172 9.62 -1.24 -7.43
CA ARG A 172 8.56 -0.67 -6.55
C ARG A 172 7.24 -0.41 -7.26
N SER A 173 6.82 -1.35 -8.11
CA SER A 173 5.68 -1.20 -9.00
C SER A 173 4.69 -2.35 -8.87
N ALA A 174 3.48 -2.14 -9.31
CA ALA A 174 2.47 -3.17 -9.45
C ALA A 174 2.17 -3.40 -10.94
N VAL A 175 2.22 -4.66 -11.38
CA VAL A 175 1.86 -5.07 -12.74
C VAL A 175 0.66 -5.99 -12.66
N GLY A 176 -0.44 -5.60 -13.30
CA GLY A 176 -1.72 -6.27 -13.30
C GLY A 176 -1.71 -7.65 -13.96
N ALA A 177 -2.80 -8.37 -13.74
CA ALA A 177 -2.97 -9.72 -14.29
C ALA A 177 -2.97 -9.69 -15.80
N SER A 178 -2.30 -10.68 -16.42
CA SER A 178 -2.19 -10.82 -17.88
C SER A 178 -1.62 -9.62 -18.62
N ALA A 179 -1.01 -8.67 -17.91
CA ALA A 179 -0.33 -7.54 -18.55
C ALA A 179 0.95 -8.01 -19.27
N ARG A 180 1.29 -7.35 -20.37
CA ARG A 180 2.50 -7.61 -21.14
C ARG A 180 3.42 -6.41 -21.08
N ILE A 181 4.69 -6.64 -20.79
CA ILE A 181 5.71 -5.59 -20.74
C ILE A 181 6.79 -5.93 -21.76
N GLY A 182 6.88 -5.14 -22.82
CA GLY A 182 7.82 -5.33 -23.92
C GLY A 182 9.28 -5.15 -23.50
N ALA A 183 10.19 -5.75 -24.27
CA ALA A 183 11.62 -5.79 -23.97
C ALA A 183 12.22 -4.40 -23.73
N GLY A 184 13.21 -4.32 -22.83
CA GLY A 184 13.93 -3.08 -22.52
C GLY A 184 13.14 -2.02 -21.76
N THR A 185 11.85 -2.25 -21.48
CA THR A 185 10.98 -1.29 -20.78
C THR A 185 11.38 -1.13 -19.31
N VAL A 186 11.34 0.10 -18.82
CA VAL A 186 11.56 0.45 -17.42
C VAL A 186 10.24 0.85 -16.76
N VAL A 187 9.90 0.20 -15.64
CA VAL A 187 8.70 0.46 -14.83
C VAL A 187 9.16 0.75 -13.41
N CYS A 188 9.02 2.00 -12.96
CA CYS A 188 9.49 2.41 -11.64
C CYS A 188 8.46 3.28 -10.93
N ASP A 189 8.10 2.90 -9.68
CA ASP A 189 7.06 3.59 -8.89
C ASP A 189 5.74 3.77 -9.66
N ALA A 190 5.33 2.75 -10.44
CA ALA A 190 4.22 2.82 -11.38
C ALA A 190 3.19 1.70 -11.13
N VAL A 191 2.03 1.85 -11.75
CA VAL A 191 0.97 0.84 -11.76
C VAL A 191 0.57 0.54 -13.20
N ILE A 192 0.68 -0.71 -13.59
CA ILE A 192 0.21 -1.22 -14.88
C ILE A 192 -1.08 -2.02 -14.63
N GLY A 193 -2.15 -1.68 -15.31
CA GLY A 193 -3.45 -2.34 -15.16
C GLY A 193 -3.49 -3.72 -15.80
N ASP A 194 -4.55 -4.47 -15.47
CA ASP A 194 -4.77 -5.80 -16.01
C ASP A 194 -4.89 -5.75 -17.54
N ASN A 195 -4.38 -6.78 -18.22
CA ASN A 195 -4.37 -6.91 -19.68
C ASN A 195 -3.71 -5.73 -20.44
N ALA A 196 -3.05 -4.81 -19.77
CA ALA A 196 -2.34 -3.74 -20.47
C ALA A 196 -1.20 -4.31 -21.32
N ASP A 197 -1.03 -3.77 -22.52
CA ASP A 197 0.01 -4.18 -23.46
C ASP A 197 0.98 -3.02 -23.65
N VAL A 198 2.12 -3.09 -22.98
CA VAL A 198 3.18 -2.08 -23.04
C VAL A 198 4.26 -2.57 -23.98
N GLY A 199 4.43 -1.87 -25.11
CA GLY A 199 5.47 -2.16 -26.11
C GLY A 199 6.88 -2.00 -25.54
N ALA A 200 7.86 -2.42 -26.34
CA ALA A 200 9.28 -2.35 -25.97
C ALA A 200 9.79 -0.92 -25.76
N ASP A 201 10.90 -0.78 -25.03
CA ASP A 201 11.67 0.47 -24.89
C ASP A 201 10.87 1.68 -24.37
N ASN A 202 9.88 1.45 -23.50
CA ASN A 202 9.15 2.50 -22.79
C ASN A 202 9.75 2.78 -21.41
N GLU A 203 9.56 4.00 -20.92
CA GLU A 203 9.92 4.42 -19.55
C GLU A 203 8.66 4.88 -18.80
N LEU A 204 8.16 4.05 -17.89
CA LEU A 204 6.98 4.30 -17.09
C LEU A 204 7.40 4.53 -15.64
N THR A 205 7.58 5.81 -15.27
CA THR A 205 8.18 6.18 -13.98
C THR A 205 7.33 7.18 -13.21
N SER A 206 7.74 7.47 -11.96
CA SER A 206 7.23 8.63 -11.20
C SER A 206 5.71 8.65 -10.98
N GLY A 207 5.11 7.50 -10.66
CA GLY A 207 3.69 7.40 -10.32
C GLY A 207 2.77 7.25 -11.52
N VAL A 208 3.28 6.95 -12.70
CA VAL A 208 2.47 6.64 -13.90
C VAL A 208 1.50 5.51 -13.59
N ARG A 209 0.27 5.67 -14.07
CA ARG A 209 -0.77 4.64 -14.00
C ARG A 209 -1.27 4.34 -15.39
N VAL A 210 -1.06 3.14 -15.86
CA VAL A 210 -1.62 2.60 -17.09
C VAL A 210 -2.90 1.87 -16.71
N TRP A 211 -4.01 2.26 -17.32
CA TRP A 211 -5.31 1.64 -17.05
C TRP A 211 -5.39 0.22 -17.66
N PRO A 212 -6.30 -0.62 -17.17
CA PRO A 212 -6.55 -1.92 -17.78
C PRO A 212 -6.86 -1.81 -19.26
N ASP A 213 -6.47 -2.85 -20.01
CA ASP A 213 -6.70 -3.01 -21.46
C ASP A 213 -6.08 -1.92 -22.35
N VAL A 214 -5.22 -1.05 -21.79
CA VAL A 214 -4.54 -0.01 -22.57
C VAL A 214 -3.37 -0.60 -23.35
N HIS A 215 -3.23 -0.21 -24.61
CA HIS A 215 -2.07 -0.49 -25.44
C HIS A 215 -1.16 0.75 -25.53
N ILE A 216 0.13 0.57 -25.22
CA ILE A 216 1.18 1.58 -25.37
C ILE A 216 2.16 1.08 -26.43
N PRO A 217 2.30 1.75 -27.59
CA PRO A 217 3.25 1.33 -28.63
C PRO A 217 4.71 1.37 -28.16
N PRO A 218 5.63 0.66 -28.82
CA PRO A 218 7.05 0.71 -28.50
C PRO A 218 7.63 2.13 -28.54
N GLY A 219 8.47 2.47 -27.56
CA GLY A 219 9.18 3.74 -27.47
C GLY A 219 8.31 5.00 -27.37
N SER A 220 7.02 4.83 -27.02
CA SER A 220 6.06 5.94 -26.99
C SER A 220 6.19 6.82 -25.76
N VAL A 221 6.72 6.28 -24.66
CA VAL A 221 6.91 7.01 -23.40
C VAL A 221 8.38 6.98 -23.05
N ARG A 222 9.02 8.14 -23.07
CA ARG A 222 10.42 8.34 -22.67
C ARG A 222 10.54 9.63 -21.89
N PHE A 223 11.30 9.61 -20.82
CA PHE A 223 11.63 10.83 -20.07
C PHE A 223 13.07 11.20 -20.39
N SER A 224 13.32 12.42 -20.89
CA SER A 224 14.61 13.05 -20.87
C SER A 224 14.63 14.10 -19.78
N ALA A 225 15.57 14.02 -18.84
CA ALA A 225 15.88 15.15 -17.99
C ALA A 225 16.94 15.96 -18.72
N ASP A 226 16.57 17.13 -19.23
CA ASP A 226 17.54 18.13 -19.61
C ASP A 226 18.16 18.63 -18.30
N SER A 227 19.41 18.24 -18.05
CA SER A 227 20.24 18.65 -16.92
C SER A 227 20.83 20.04 -17.18
#